data_75cf0cdebf0285a465a37147ea4d859f
#
_entry.id   75cf0cdebf0285a465a37147ea4d859f
#
_cell.length_a   1.000
_cell.length_b   1.000
_cell.length_c   1.000
_cell.angle_alpha   90.00
_cell.angle_beta   90.00
_cell.angle_gamma   90.00
#
_symmetry.space_group_name_H-M   'P 1'
#
loop_
_entity.id
_entity.type
_entity.pdbx_description
1 polymer ?
#
loop_
_entity_poly.entity_id
_entity_poly.type
_entity_poly.pdbx_seq_one_letter_code
_entity_poly.pdbx_strand_id
1 'polypeptide(L)'
;TVTGVQTCALPIYMWFSNIDYDKLGSLIKWNPAIKTSDDREAIIKAVNEGVIDVIATDHAPHTKEEKSGKYINAPSGGPLIQYSLPVLLEMNRKNKISLEKIVEKTSNSVADLFQIKERGYIREGYFADIVLFDLDSKTDVNKNNILSKCKWSPFEDTSFNSKVIHTIVSGNHIYKNGIIKGEPSGIRMEFNRD
;
A
#
# COMPACT_ATOMS: atom_id res chain seq x y z
N THR A 1 13.73 -23.81 4.74
CA THR A 1 14.79 -22.86 5.12
C THR A 1 14.76 -21.69 4.18
N VAL A 2 14.27 -20.55 4.64
CA VAL A 2 14.35 -19.28 3.89
C VAL A 2 15.82 -18.84 3.97
N THR A 3 16.56 -19.04 2.89
CA THR A 3 18.00 -18.75 2.82
C THR A 3 18.34 -17.47 2.06
N GLY A 4 17.36 -16.55 1.89
CA GLY A 4 17.55 -15.30 1.16
C GLY A 4 17.24 -14.07 2.02
N VAL A 5 17.89 -12.94 1.72
CA VAL A 5 17.48 -11.63 2.23
C VAL A 5 16.13 -11.30 1.60
N GLN A 6 15.10 -11.17 2.42
CA GLN A 6 13.76 -10.80 1.97
C GLN A 6 13.71 -9.31 1.68
N THR A 7 13.16 -8.93 0.54
CA THR A 7 13.10 -7.55 0.09
C THR A 7 11.67 -7.08 -0.08
N CYS A 8 11.40 -5.84 0.33
CA CYS A 8 10.09 -5.21 0.11
C CYS A 8 10.23 -3.84 -0.56
N ALA A 9 9.28 -3.50 -1.42
CA ALA A 9 9.09 -2.16 -1.93
C ALA A 9 7.89 -1.50 -1.25
N LEU A 10 7.93 -0.17 -1.11
CA LEU A 10 6.81 0.61 -0.61
C LEU A 10 6.24 1.47 -1.74
N PRO A 11 4.90 1.60 -1.87
CA PRO A 11 4.28 2.47 -2.87
C PRO A 11 4.80 3.91 -2.85
N ILE A 12 5.23 4.40 -1.67
CA ILE A 12 5.80 5.74 -1.51
C ILE A 12 7.07 5.95 -2.37
N TYR A 13 7.97 4.94 -2.42
CA TYR A 13 9.20 4.99 -3.24
C TYR A 13 8.95 4.74 -4.73
N MET A 14 7.82 4.14 -5.06
CA MET A 14 7.41 3.91 -6.45
C MET A 14 6.65 5.11 -7.02
N TRP A 15 6.18 6.03 -6.18
CA TRP A 15 5.38 7.20 -6.57
C TRP A 15 6.19 8.50 -6.54
N PHE A 16 6.83 8.81 -5.44
CA PHE A 16 7.57 10.05 -5.23
C PHE A 16 9.05 9.93 -5.61
N SER A 17 9.67 11.08 -5.82
CA SER A 17 11.11 11.26 -6.00
C SER A 17 11.60 12.45 -5.20
N ASN A 18 12.89 12.73 -5.23
CA ASN A 18 13.51 13.81 -4.46
C ASN A 18 12.95 15.21 -4.78
N ILE A 19 12.44 15.43 -5.99
CA ILE A 19 11.84 16.73 -6.36
C ILE A 19 10.54 17.03 -5.59
N ASP A 20 9.86 16.00 -5.11
CA ASP A 20 8.61 16.15 -4.37
C ASP A 20 8.84 16.71 -2.95
N TYR A 21 10.08 16.69 -2.45
CA TYR A 21 10.42 17.31 -1.18
C TYR A 21 10.21 18.82 -1.18
N ASP A 22 10.33 19.50 -2.32
CA ASP A 22 10.11 20.95 -2.44
C ASP A 22 8.67 21.32 -2.06
N LYS A 23 7.71 20.46 -2.39
CA LYS A 23 6.28 20.67 -2.08
C LYS A 23 5.85 20.03 -0.75
N LEU A 24 6.30 18.81 -0.49
CA LEU A 24 5.78 17.97 0.59
C LEU A 24 6.69 17.95 1.84
N GLY A 25 7.96 18.31 1.70
CA GLY A 25 8.91 18.41 2.82
C GLY A 25 8.94 17.16 3.69
N SER A 26 8.78 17.36 4.98
CA SER A 26 8.77 16.27 5.98
C SER A 26 7.59 15.31 5.88
N LEU A 27 6.50 15.67 5.19
CA LEU A 27 5.35 14.77 4.98
C LEU A 27 5.75 13.50 4.21
N ILE A 28 6.77 13.58 3.35
CA ILE A 28 7.33 12.43 2.64
C ILE A 28 8.70 11.98 3.19
N LYS A 29 9.01 12.31 4.46
CA LYS A 29 10.19 11.78 5.13
C LYS A 29 9.95 10.32 5.52
N TRP A 30 10.70 9.42 4.92
CA TRP A 30 10.78 8.00 5.24
C TRP A 30 12.21 7.58 5.54
N ASN A 31 12.41 6.38 6.04
CA ASN A 31 13.71 5.76 6.22
C ASN A 31 13.70 4.37 5.55
N PRO A 32 14.50 4.19 4.49
CA PRO A 32 15.41 5.16 3.86
C PRO A 32 14.68 6.35 3.23
N ALA A 33 15.39 7.48 2.99
CA ALA A 33 14.83 8.66 2.35
C ALA A 33 14.44 8.36 0.88
N ILE A 34 13.40 9.05 0.39
CA ILE A 34 13.03 9.02 -1.03
C ILE A 34 14.18 9.58 -1.87
N LYS A 35 14.54 8.88 -2.93
CA LYS A 35 15.68 9.16 -3.79
C LYS A 35 15.26 9.78 -5.13
N THR A 36 16.09 9.69 -6.13
CA THR A 36 15.87 10.26 -7.45
C THR A 36 14.77 9.54 -8.24
N SER A 37 14.36 10.14 -9.37
CA SER A 37 13.46 9.48 -10.33
C SER A 37 14.04 8.17 -10.87
N ASP A 38 15.35 8.11 -11.06
CA ASP A 38 16.03 6.91 -11.57
C ASP A 38 15.99 5.77 -10.55
N ASP A 39 16.15 6.08 -9.25
CA ASP A 39 15.99 5.11 -8.18
C ASP A 39 14.54 4.59 -8.13
N ARG A 40 13.54 5.46 -8.32
CA ARG A 40 12.13 5.08 -8.42
C ARG A 40 11.89 4.09 -9.57
N GLU A 41 12.39 4.39 -10.77
CA GLU A 41 12.25 3.50 -11.93
C GLU A 41 13.02 2.18 -11.71
N ALA A 42 14.17 2.22 -11.04
CA ALA A 42 14.92 1.01 -10.67
C ALA A 42 14.14 0.12 -9.70
N ILE A 43 13.43 0.69 -8.71
CA ILE A 43 12.56 -0.07 -7.79
C ILE A 43 11.41 -0.72 -8.57
N ILE A 44 10.73 0.02 -9.45
CA ILE A 44 9.63 -0.51 -10.27
C ILE A 44 10.14 -1.66 -11.15
N LYS A 45 11.29 -1.49 -11.76
CA LYS A 45 11.93 -2.55 -12.56
C LYS A 45 12.23 -3.79 -11.71
N ALA A 46 12.82 -3.61 -10.53
CA ALA A 46 13.15 -4.72 -9.61
C ALA A 46 11.91 -5.49 -9.13
N VAL A 47 10.77 -4.80 -8.93
CA VAL A 47 9.48 -5.44 -8.64
C VAL A 47 9.03 -6.30 -9.83
N ASN A 48 9.08 -5.78 -11.05
CA ASN A 48 8.66 -6.48 -12.26
C ASN A 48 9.54 -7.69 -12.55
N GLU A 49 10.85 -7.59 -12.35
CA GLU A 49 11.83 -8.66 -12.55
C GLU A 49 11.83 -9.72 -11.44
N GLY A 50 11.09 -9.50 -10.35
CA GLY A 50 11.00 -10.43 -9.22
C GLY A 50 12.19 -10.36 -8.26
N VAL A 51 13.06 -9.36 -8.38
CA VAL A 51 14.17 -9.09 -7.44
C VAL A 51 13.64 -8.66 -6.08
N ILE A 52 12.52 -7.92 -6.08
CA ILE A 52 11.81 -7.56 -4.85
C ILE A 52 10.68 -8.58 -4.61
N ASP A 53 10.67 -9.16 -3.42
CA ASP A 53 9.77 -10.25 -3.05
C ASP A 53 8.33 -9.80 -2.86
N VAL A 54 8.11 -8.70 -2.15
CA VAL A 54 6.77 -8.22 -1.77
C VAL A 54 6.65 -6.70 -1.90
N ILE A 55 5.41 -6.22 -1.99
CA ILE A 55 5.06 -4.82 -1.80
C ILE A 55 4.35 -4.68 -0.46
N ALA A 56 4.90 -3.83 0.42
CA ALA A 56 4.37 -3.54 1.74
C ALA A 56 4.07 -2.05 1.89
N THR A 57 3.42 -1.63 2.99
CA THR A 57 3.03 -0.24 3.17
C THR A 57 3.96 0.55 4.08
N ASP A 58 4.60 -0.12 5.05
CA ASP A 58 5.29 0.54 6.16
C ASP A 58 4.42 1.66 6.79
N HIS A 59 3.15 1.31 7.06
CA HIS A 59 2.17 2.24 7.60
C HIS A 59 2.55 2.65 9.02
N ALA A 60 3.24 3.77 9.15
CA ALA A 60 3.71 4.35 10.41
C ALA A 60 3.18 5.79 10.52
N PRO A 61 1.87 5.98 10.84
CA PRO A 61 1.26 7.30 10.88
C PRO A 61 1.75 8.11 12.08
N HIS A 62 2.09 9.37 11.82
CA HIS A 62 2.39 10.41 12.79
C HIS A 62 1.37 11.53 12.63
N THR A 63 1.17 12.35 13.65
CA THR A 63 0.29 13.50 13.52
C THR A 63 0.89 14.56 12.57
N LYS A 64 0.07 15.45 12.05
CA LYS A 64 0.54 16.52 11.17
C LYS A 64 1.47 17.47 11.91
N GLU A 65 1.25 17.68 13.21
CA GLU A 65 2.07 18.48 14.11
C GLU A 65 3.46 17.86 14.29
N GLU A 66 3.54 16.55 14.53
CA GLU A 66 4.83 15.82 14.61
C GLU A 66 5.60 15.87 13.30
N LYS A 67 4.90 15.84 12.17
CA LYS A 67 5.50 15.97 10.83
C LYS A 67 5.82 17.41 10.46
N SER A 68 5.36 18.41 11.21
CA SER A 68 5.66 19.81 10.95
C SER A 68 7.06 20.21 11.44
N GLY A 69 7.58 21.33 10.93
CA GLY A 69 8.86 21.84 11.34
C GLY A 69 10.04 21.43 10.45
N LYS A 70 11.26 21.48 11.00
CA LYS A 70 12.47 21.15 10.23
C LYS A 70 12.52 19.66 9.90
N TYR A 71 12.85 19.34 8.65
CA TYR A 71 12.96 17.97 8.16
C TYR A 71 13.80 17.07 9.09
N ILE A 72 14.92 17.58 9.63
CA ILE A 72 15.83 16.79 10.48
C ILE A 72 15.13 16.25 11.75
N ASN A 73 14.21 17.02 12.32
CA ASN A 73 13.53 16.71 13.57
C ASN A 73 12.22 15.93 13.38
N ALA A 74 11.63 15.95 12.18
CA ALA A 74 10.39 15.24 11.91
C ALA A 74 10.61 13.72 11.94
N PRO A 75 9.68 12.92 12.48
CA PRO A 75 9.76 11.46 12.45
C PRO A 75 9.65 10.94 11.02
N SER A 76 10.26 9.76 10.74
CA SER A 76 10.09 9.05 9.49
C SER A 76 8.79 8.24 9.49
N GLY A 77 8.17 8.06 8.32
CA GLY A 77 6.92 7.33 8.16
C GLY A 77 5.68 8.21 7.99
N GLY A 78 4.58 7.60 7.64
CA GLY A 78 3.29 8.25 7.43
C GLY A 78 2.17 7.28 7.06
N PRO A 79 0.94 7.78 6.82
CA PRO A 79 -0.23 6.95 6.54
C PRO A 79 -0.25 6.50 5.08
N LEU A 80 0.02 5.21 4.82
CA LEU A 80 0.06 4.66 3.46
C LEU A 80 -1.03 3.62 3.17
N ILE A 81 -1.54 2.89 4.17
CA ILE A 81 -2.36 1.69 3.96
C ILE A 81 -3.60 1.96 3.09
N GLN A 82 -4.28 3.08 3.27
CA GLN A 82 -5.52 3.40 2.59
C GLN A 82 -5.33 3.58 1.07
N TYR A 83 -4.21 4.15 0.66
CA TYR A 83 -3.98 4.52 -0.74
C TYR A 83 -2.92 3.66 -1.45
N SER A 84 -2.41 2.62 -0.80
CA SER A 84 -1.41 1.73 -1.41
C SER A 84 -1.94 1.06 -2.68
N LEU A 85 -3.13 0.46 -2.62
CA LEU A 85 -3.74 -0.15 -3.81
C LEU A 85 -4.08 0.88 -4.90
N PRO A 86 -4.73 2.03 -4.62
CA PRO A 86 -4.93 3.08 -5.62
C PRO A 86 -3.64 3.55 -6.32
N VAL A 87 -2.53 3.70 -5.59
CA VAL A 87 -1.22 4.02 -6.18
C VAL A 87 -0.77 2.96 -7.17
N LEU A 88 -0.85 1.68 -6.79
CA LEU A 88 -0.44 0.57 -7.64
C LEU A 88 -1.34 0.44 -8.88
N LEU A 89 -2.64 0.65 -8.74
CA LEU A 89 -3.59 0.66 -9.87
C LEU A 89 -3.31 1.83 -10.83
N GLU A 90 -2.94 3.01 -10.31
CA GLU A 90 -2.50 4.13 -11.16
C GLU A 90 -1.20 3.82 -11.90
N MET A 91 -0.27 3.06 -11.30
CA MET A 91 0.92 2.56 -11.97
C MET A 91 0.59 1.54 -13.06
N ASN A 92 -0.42 0.69 -12.83
CA ASN A 92 -0.92 -0.21 -13.87
C ASN A 92 -1.46 0.58 -15.07
N ARG A 93 -2.27 1.63 -14.86
CA ARG A 93 -2.76 2.50 -15.94
C ARG A 93 -1.63 3.16 -16.73
N LYS A 94 -0.51 3.46 -16.09
CA LYS A 94 0.71 3.99 -16.71
C LYS A 94 1.59 2.92 -17.35
N ASN A 95 1.13 1.67 -17.44
CA ASN A 95 1.87 0.52 -17.96
C ASN A 95 3.22 0.28 -17.25
N LYS A 96 3.33 0.64 -15.96
CA LYS A 96 4.53 0.44 -15.15
C LYS A 96 4.57 -0.92 -14.45
N ILE A 97 3.41 -1.49 -14.12
CA ILE A 97 3.27 -2.79 -13.45
C ILE A 97 1.95 -3.46 -13.88
N SER A 98 1.94 -4.76 -14.10
CA SER A 98 0.70 -5.48 -14.47
C SER A 98 -0.20 -5.75 -13.25
N LEU A 99 -1.49 -5.99 -13.48
CA LEU A 99 -2.42 -6.35 -12.40
C LEU A 99 -2.02 -7.65 -11.73
N GLU A 100 -1.59 -8.64 -12.51
CA GLU A 100 -1.11 -9.94 -12.01
C GLU A 100 0.09 -9.73 -11.09
N LYS A 101 1.02 -8.85 -11.46
CA LYS A 101 2.19 -8.54 -10.65
C LYS A 101 1.81 -7.81 -9.35
N ILE A 102 0.82 -6.92 -9.39
CA ILE A 102 0.27 -6.29 -8.19
C ILE A 102 -0.28 -7.35 -7.24
N VAL A 103 -1.15 -8.26 -7.74
CA VAL A 103 -1.72 -9.35 -6.94
C VAL A 103 -0.61 -10.27 -6.40
N GLU A 104 0.32 -10.68 -7.25
CA GLU A 104 1.48 -11.49 -6.84
C GLU A 104 2.19 -10.85 -5.64
N LYS A 105 2.59 -9.58 -5.76
CA LYS A 105 3.46 -8.91 -4.78
C LYS A 105 2.74 -8.41 -3.52
N THR A 106 1.42 -8.20 -3.57
CA THR A 106 0.65 -7.72 -2.41
C THR A 106 -0.16 -8.81 -1.70
N SER A 107 -0.33 -9.99 -2.31
CA SER A 107 -1.14 -11.07 -1.77
C SER A 107 -0.41 -12.41 -1.78
N ASN A 108 -0.12 -12.97 -2.95
CA ASN A 108 0.42 -14.33 -3.07
C ASN A 108 1.80 -14.44 -2.41
N SER A 109 2.76 -13.62 -2.86
CA SER A 109 4.13 -13.62 -2.32
C SER A 109 4.18 -13.29 -0.82
N VAL A 110 3.27 -12.45 -0.33
CA VAL A 110 3.16 -12.15 1.11
C VAL A 110 2.73 -13.40 1.89
N ALA A 111 1.70 -14.10 1.42
CA ALA A 111 1.22 -15.32 2.06
C ALA A 111 2.28 -16.43 2.06
N ASP A 112 2.95 -16.62 0.93
CA ASP A 112 4.00 -17.62 0.78
C ASP A 112 5.23 -17.29 1.64
N LEU A 113 5.69 -16.04 1.61
CA LEU A 113 6.85 -15.56 2.37
C LEU A 113 6.68 -15.74 3.89
N PHE A 114 5.51 -15.37 4.39
CA PHE A 114 5.19 -15.46 5.81
C PHE A 114 4.54 -16.80 6.19
N GLN A 115 4.33 -17.72 5.22
CA GLN A 115 3.69 -19.02 5.43
C GLN A 115 2.30 -18.90 6.08
N ILE A 116 1.50 -17.93 5.61
CA ILE A 116 0.17 -17.67 6.14
C ILE A 116 -0.80 -18.74 5.64
N LYS A 117 -1.51 -19.39 6.56
CA LYS A 117 -2.50 -20.42 6.22
C LYS A 117 -3.74 -19.83 5.56
N GLU A 118 -4.21 -20.47 4.50
CA GLU A 118 -5.54 -20.29 3.90
C GLU A 118 -5.87 -18.83 3.52
N ARG A 119 -4.83 -18.02 3.18
CA ARG A 119 -4.96 -16.63 2.74
C ARG A 119 -4.04 -16.33 1.55
N GLY A 120 -4.19 -15.16 0.95
CA GLY A 120 -3.37 -14.67 -0.16
C GLY A 120 -3.77 -15.22 -1.53
N TYR A 121 -4.73 -16.13 -1.61
CA TYR A 121 -5.22 -16.73 -2.84
C TYR A 121 -6.74 -16.85 -2.81
N ILE A 122 -7.38 -16.78 -3.98
CA ILE A 122 -8.79 -17.14 -4.15
C ILE A 122 -8.86 -18.63 -4.45
N ARG A 123 -9.12 -19.42 -3.43
CA ARG A 123 -9.21 -20.89 -3.51
C ARG A 123 -10.33 -21.41 -2.62
N GLU A 124 -10.91 -22.56 -2.98
CA GLU A 124 -11.85 -23.26 -2.10
C GLU A 124 -11.19 -23.62 -0.78
N GLY A 125 -11.89 -23.40 0.35
CA GLY A 125 -11.39 -23.62 1.70
C GLY A 125 -10.57 -22.46 2.28
N TYR A 126 -10.24 -21.42 1.48
CA TYR A 126 -9.51 -20.24 1.95
C TYR A 126 -10.46 -19.16 2.52
N PHE A 127 -9.95 -18.36 3.43
CA PHE A 127 -10.67 -17.19 3.91
C PHE A 127 -10.96 -16.22 2.77
N ALA A 128 -12.20 -15.74 2.72
CA ALA A 128 -12.61 -14.76 1.73
C ALA A 128 -12.14 -13.35 2.18
N ASP A 129 -10.87 -13.05 1.96
CA ASP A 129 -10.28 -11.72 2.06
C ASP A 129 -10.17 -11.16 0.66
N ILE A 130 -11.17 -10.39 0.24
CA ILE A 130 -11.34 -9.99 -1.16
C ILE A 130 -11.55 -8.49 -1.24
N VAL A 131 -10.86 -7.86 -2.20
CA VAL A 131 -11.11 -6.48 -2.60
C VAL A 131 -11.63 -6.43 -4.02
N LEU A 132 -12.70 -5.66 -4.25
CA LEU A 132 -13.18 -5.33 -5.59
C LEU A 132 -12.92 -3.86 -5.86
N PHE A 133 -12.38 -3.57 -7.02
CA PHE A 133 -12.09 -2.21 -7.45
C PHE A 133 -12.57 -1.98 -8.90
N ASP A 134 -12.78 -0.72 -9.22
CA ASP A 134 -13.15 -0.25 -10.54
C ASP A 134 -11.99 0.58 -11.11
N LEU A 135 -11.55 0.26 -12.33
CA LEU A 135 -10.45 0.93 -13.02
C LEU A 135 -10.89 2.19 -13.78
N ASP A 136 -12.20 2.43 -13.90
CA ASP A 136 -12.77 3.54 -14.66
C ASP A 136 -13.45 4.60 -13.75
N SER A 137 -13.42 4.40 -12.45
CA SER A 137 -13.90 5.34 -11.44
C SER A 137 -12.75 6.15 -10.84
N LYS A 138 -13.07 7.34 -10.29
CA LYS A 138 -12.07 8.21 -9.66
C LYS A 138 -12.12 8.15 -8.14
N THR A 139 -10.95 8.31 -7.53
CA THR A 139 -10.78 8.54 -6.09
C THR A 139 -9.98 9.82 -5.87
N ASP A 140 -10.64 10.91 -5.50
CA ASP A 140 -9.98 12.15 -5.11
C ASP A 140 -9.58 12.07 -3.64
N VAL A 141 -8.30 12.25 -3.36
CA VAL A 141 -7.77 12.21 -1.99
C VAL A 141 -7.94 13.58 -1.35
N ASN A 142 -8.82 13.68 -0.36
CA ASN A 142 -9.09 14.92 0.36
C ASN A 142 -9.35 14.63 1.86
N LYS A 143 -9.37 15.68 2.66
CA LYS A 143 -9.53 15.58 4.13
C LYS A 143 -10.79 14.82 4.58
N ASN A 144 -11.85 14.84 3.76
CA ASN A 144 -13.14 14.22 4.14
C ASN A 144 -13.14 12.70 3.97
N ASN A 145 -12.25 12.15 3.12
CA ASN A 145 -12.18 10.71 2.85
C ASN A 145 -10.92 10.04 3.40
N ILE A 146 -10.06 10.77 4.12
CA ILE A 146 -8.92 10.19 4.82
C ILE A 146 -9.38 9.54 6.11
N LEU A 147 -9.31 8.20 6.17
CA LEU A 147 -9.77 7.38 7.29
C LEU A 147 -8.73 7.28 8.43
N SER A 148 -7.45 7.45 8.12
CA SER A 148 -6.38 7.42 9.12
C SER A 148 -6.65 8.42 10.26
N LYS A 149 -6.39 8.00 11.51
CA LYS A 149 -6.58 8.86 12.70
C LYS A 149 -5.76 10.14 12.65
N CYS A 150 -4.61 10.16 11.97
CA CYS A 150 -3.78 11.35 11.80
C CYS A 150 -4.35 12.40 10.83
N LYS A 151 -5.44 12.07 10.09
CA LYS A 151 -6.22 12.97 9.24
C LYS A 151 -5.42 13.68 8.13
N TRP A 152 -4.37 13.05 7.63
CA TRP A 152 -3.61 13.50 6.48
C TRP A 152 -3.09 12.32 5.67
N SER A 153 -2.66 12.57 4.44
CA SER A 153 -2.02 11.61 3.55
C SER A 153 -0.96 12.30 2.71
N PRO A 154 0.16 11.65 2.37
CA PRO A 154 1.12 12.21 1.40
C PRO A 154 0.51 12.35 0.00
N PHE A 155 -0.61 11.69 -0.27
CA PHE A 155 -1.36 11.77 -1.52
C PHE A 155 -2.50 12.80 -1.51
N GLU A 156 -2.62 13.64 -0.49
CA GLU A 156 -3.64 14.71 -0.43
C GLU A 156 -3.57 15.56 -1.71
N ASP A 157 -4.73 15.92 -2.26
CA ASP A 157 -4.91 16.61 -3.55
C ASP A 157 -4.52 15.79 -4.81
N THR A 158 -4.31 14.49 -4.66
CA THR A 158 -4.13 13.56 -5.80
C THR A 158 -5.49 12.96 -6.20
N SER A 159 -5.70 12.80 -7.52
CA SER A 159 -6.82 12.04 -8.07
C SER A 159 -6.29 10.76 -8.71
N PHE A 160 -6.71 9.62 -8.18
CA PHE A 160 -6.46 8.30 -8.77
C PHE A 160 -7.60 7.91 -9.69
N ASN A 161 -7.30 7.33 -10.86
CA ASN A 161 -8.30 6.88 -11.83
C ASN A 161 -8.75 5.44 -11.58
N SER A 162 -8.88 5.09 -10.33
CA SER A 162 -9.40 3.80 -9.85
C SER A 162 -10.06 3.99 -8.49
N LYS A 163 -10.98 3.08 -8.14
CA LYS A 163 -11.71 3.15 -6.88
C LYS A 163 -11.91 1.77 -6.28
N VAL A 164 -11.61 1.61 -5.00
CA VAL A 164 -12.03 0.43 -4.24
C VAL A 164 -13.53 0.53 -3.99
N ILE A 165 -14.27 -0.47 -4.44
CA ILE A 165 -15.74 -0.53 -4.34
C ILE A 165 -16.16 -1.35 -3.14
N HIS A 166 -15.55 -2.53 -2.95
CA HIS A 166 -15.86 -3.43 -1.86
C HIS A 166 -14.61 -3.98 -1.21
N THR A 167 -14.67 -4.18 0.12
CA THR A 167 -13.69 -4.98 0.86
C THR A 167 -14.42 -5.99 1.71
N ILE A 168 -14.03 -7.24 1.59
CA ILE A 168 -14.54 -8.39 2.33
C ILE A 168 -13.37 -8.91 3.17
N VAL A 169 -13.59 -9.12 4.47
CA VAL A 169 -12.60 -9.66 5.39
C VAL A 169 -13.19 -10.88 6.09
N SER A 170 -12.52 -12.01 5.94
CA SER A 170 -12.97 -13.30 6.51
C SER A 170 -14.44 -13.61 6.16
N GLY A 171 -14.84 -13.32 4.91
CA GLY A 171 -16.21 -13.52 4.42
C GLY A 171 -17.21 -12.41 4.77
N ASN A 172 -16.84 -11.42 5.59
CA ASN A 172 -17.72 -10.33 5.99
C ASN A 172 -17.49 -9.09 5.13
N HIS A 173 -18.57 -8.52 4.60
CA HIS A 173 -18.52 -7.34 3.74
C HIS A 173 -18.40 -6.08 4.61
N ILE A 174 -17.18 -5.56 4.80
CA ILE A 174 -16.88 -4.49 5.76
C ILE A 174 -16.77 -3.09 5.14
N TYR A 175 -16.60 -2.99 3.82
CA TYR A 175 -16.50 -1.70 3.13
C TYR A 175 -17.28 -1.72 1.83
N LYS A 176 -18.07 -0.68 1.59
CA LYS A 176 -18.84 -0.48 0.36
C LYS A 176 -18.88 0.99 -0.02
N ASN A 177 -18.33 1.36 -1.18
CA ASN A 177 -18.42 2.70 -1.77
C ASN A 177 -18.09 3.85 -0.81
N GLY A 178 -17.01 3.77 -0.04
CA GLY A 178 -16.61 4.81 0.92
C GLY A 178 -17.16 4.63 2.33
N ILE A 179 -18.05 3.67 2.55
CA ILE A 179 -18.70 3.45 3.84
C ILE A 179 -18.15 2.17 4.48
N ILE A 180 -17.62 2.29 5.69
CA ILE A 180 -17.29 1.14 6.55
C ILE A 180 -18.60 0.63 7.18
N LYS A 181 -18.82 -0.67 7.11
CA LYS A 181 -20.03 -1.34 7.59
C LYS A 181 -19.68 -2.46 8.57
N GLY A 182 -20.60 -2.69 9.51
CA GLY A 182 -20.51 -3.80 10.45
C GLY A 182 -19.42 -3.65 11.50
N GLU A 183 -19.26 -4.72 12.27
CA GLU A 183 -18.23 -4.82 13.31
C GLU A 183 -16.92 -5.32 12.74
N PRO A 184 -15.76 -5.08 13.42
CA PRO A 184 -14.49 -5.64 13.02
C PRO A 184 -14.55 -7.16 12.88
N SER A 185 -14.21 -7.68 11.69
CA SER A 185 -14.30 -9.10 11.35
C SER A 185 -12.94 -9.76 11.10
N GLY A 186 -11.86 -9.08 11.46
CA GLY A 186 -10.52 -9.63 11.37
C GLY A 186 -10.33 -10.81 12.30
N ILE A 187 -9.78 -11.91 11.76
CA ILE A 187 -9.44 -13.14 12.51
C ILE A 187 -7.92 -13.20 12.62
N ARG A 188 -7.40 -13.71 13.74
CA ARG A 188 -5.97 -13.95 13.94
C ARG A 188 -5.43 -14.86 12.82
N MET A 189 -4.33 -14.45 12.21
CA MET A 189 -3.65 -15.28 11.21
C MET A 189 -2.97 -16.47 11.87
N GLU A 190 -3.03 -17.60 11.18
CA GLU A 190 -2.24 -18.79 11.49
C GLU A 190 -1.11 -18.95 10.48
N PHE A 191 -0.02 -19.57 10.91
CA PHE A 191 1.20 -19.73 10.11
C PHE A 191 1.63 -21.19 10.10
N ASN A 192 2.10 -21.68 8.93
CA ASN A 192 2.72 -23.00 8.78
C ASN A 192 4.20 -22.91 9.16
N ARG A 193 4.49 -22.64 10.43
CA ARG A 193 5.86 -22.60 10.96
C ARG A 193 6.02 -23.81 11.88
N ASP A 194 6.64 -24.87 11.35
CA ASP A 194 7.10 -26.03 12.14
C ASP A 194 8.48 -25.72 12.73
#